data_087cbe2f998ce17d992e39e8dd43fe96
#
_entry.id   087cbe2f998ce17d992e39e8dd43fe96
#
_cell.length_a   1.000
_cell.length_b   1.000
_cell.length_c   1.000
_cell.angle_alpha   90.00
_cell.angle_beta   90.00
_cell.angle_gamma   90.00
#
_symmetry.space_group_name_H-M   'P 1'
#
loop_
_entity.id
_entity.type
_entity.pdbx_description
1 polymer ?
#
loop_
_entity_poly.entity_id
_entity_poly.type
_entity_poly.pdbx_seq_one_letter_code
_entity_poly.pdbx_strand_id
1 'polypeptide(L)'
;KTKSIKSITASEALEEALCFGWIDGLIKSIDDEKYKKYFAPRRKGNKWSAKNKEIIARLIKDNRVEKNGLLVIERSKKDGSWDSNDDNIITEEKYQMFESKIANNKEAAANYRKMPKSIRRQFAGLYFEPKKEDTRNKRLLELIDLLERNVKPMEKYSKK
;
A
#
# COMPACT_ATOMS: atom_id res chain seq x y z
N LYS A 1 7.53 -18.40 -9.90
CA LYS A 1 9.00 -18.59 -9.90
C LYS A 1 9.31 -19.92 -10.55
N THR A 2 9.89 -19.90 -11.72
CA THR A 2 10.46 -21.09 -12.35
C THR A 2 11.66 -21.56 -11.54
N LYS A 3 11.75 -22.85 -11.28
CA LYS A 3 12.92 -23.48 -10.66
C LYS A 3 14.17 -23.46 -11.57
N SER A 4 13.98 -23.15 -12.84
CA SER A 4 15.02 -23.28 -13.88
C SER A 4 15.89 -22.03 -14.10
N ILE A 5 15.44 -20.84 -13.71
CA ILE A 5 16.19 -19.59 -13.92
C ILE A 5 16.55 -18.95 -12.59
N LYS A 6 17.84 -18.87 -12.28
CA LYS A 6 18.33 -18.12 -11.13
C LYS A 6 18.16 -16.62 -11.41
N SER A 7 17.35 -15.95 -10.63
CA SER A 7 17.10 -14.51 -10.74
C SER A 7 17.08 -13.84 -9.37
N ILE A 8 17.35 -12.55 -9.35
CA ILE A 8 17.23 -11.72 -8.14
C ILE A 8 15.81 -11.81 -7.59
N THR A 9 15.64 -11.91 -6.28
CA THR A 9 14.35 -11.89 -5.62
C THR A 9 13.78 -10.47 -5.57
N ALA A 10 12.47 -10.35 -5.39
CA ALA A 10 11.83 -9.04 -5.23
C ALA A 10 12.33 -8.28 -4.00
N SER A 11 12.75 -8.99 -2.95
CA SER A 11 13.32 -8.40 -1.74
C SER A 11 14.73 -7.87 -1.98
N GLU A 12 15.59 -8.66 -2.61
CA GLU A 12 16.95 -8.23 -2.95
C GLU A 12 16.93 -7.03 -3.89
N ALA A 13 16.04 -7.03 -4.91
CA ALA A 13 15.89 -5.90 -5.81
C ALA A 13 15.39 -4.63 -5.09
N LEU A 14 14.53 -4.77 -4.07
CA LEU A 14 14.09 -3.64 -3.26
C LEU A 14 15.22 -3.11 -2.38
N GLU A 15 15.98 -3.99 -1.74
CA GLU A 15 17.12 -3.60 -0.91
C GLU A 15 18.15 -2.81 -1.73
N GLU A 16 18.50 -3.31 -2.90
CA GLU A 16 19.42 -2.62 -3.81
C GLU A 16 18.87 -1.27 -4.25
N ALA A 17 17.60 -1.19 -4.64
CA ALA A 17 16.97 0.07 -5.00
C ALA A 17 17.00 1.09 -3.85
N LEU A 18 16.74 0.66 -2.62
CA LEU A 18 16.79 1.52 -1.43
C LEU A 18 18.19 2.05 -1.16
N CYS A 19 19.26 1.28 -1.43
CA CYS A 19 20.64 1.74 -1.29
C CYS A 19 20.90 3.00 -2.12
N PHE A 20 20.28 3.12 -3.28
CA PHE A 20 20.41 4.27 -4.18
C PHE A 20 19.32 5.33 -4.02
N GLY A 21 18.42 5.21 -3.02
CA GLY A 21 17.34 6.16 -2.80
C GLY A 21 16.15 5.99 -3.75
N TRP A 22 15.98 4.80 -4.30
CA TRP A 22 14.87 4.44 -5.16
C TRP A 22 13.78 3.70 -4.36
N ILE A 23 12.62 3.53 -4.97
CA ILE A 23 11.49 2.76 -4.42
C ILE A 23 10.88 1.90 -5.50
N ASP A 24 10.34 0.76 -5.11
CA ASP A 24 9.56 -0.10 -5.98
C ASP A 24 8.21 0.53 -6.32
N GLY A 25 7.77 0.24 -7.52
CA GLY A 25 6.49 0.67 -8.05
C GLY A 25 5.67 -0.50 -8.56
N LEU A 26 5.01 -0.29 -9.69
CA LEU A 26 4.08 -1.25 -10.28
C LEU A 26 4.77 -2.56 -10.63
N ILE A 27 4.06 -3.67 -10.40
CA ILE A 27 4.39 -5.00 -10.90
C ILE A 27 3.44 -5.29 -12.07
N LYS A 28 3.98 -5.72 -13.20
CA LYS A 28 3.21 -6.16 -14.37
C LYS A 28 3.59 -7.60 -14.69
N SER A 29 2.60 -8.52 -14.68
CA SER A 29 2.80 -9.87 -15.18
C SER A 29 3.11 -9.84 -16.67
N ILE A 30 4.03 -10.69 -17.12
CA ILE A 30 4.37 -10.89 -18.52
C ILE A 30 3.73 -12.22 -18.98
N ASP A 31 3.96 -13.28 -18.22
CA ASP A 31 3.42 -14.61 -18.41
C ASP A 31 3.29 -15.33 -17.05
N ASP A 32 2.99 -16.61 -17.05
CA ASP A 32 2.82 -17.41 -15.83
C ASP A 32 4.11 -17.55 -15.02
N GLU A 33 5.27 -17.31 -15.63
CA GLU A 33 6.57 -17.48 -15.02
C GLU A 33 7.28 -16.17 -14.73
N LYS A 34 6.97 -15.09 -15.46
CA LYS A 34 7.73 -13.83 -15.45
C LYS A 34 6.84 -12.63 -15.14
N TYR A 35 7.42 -11.69 -14.44
CA TYR A 35 6.84 -10.38 -14.21
C TYR A 35 7.89 -9.29 -14.37
N LYS A 36 7.44 -8.09 -14.69
CA LYS A 36 8.24 -6.87 -14.70
C LYS A 36 7.91 -6.06 -13.45
N LYS A 37 8.95 -5.66 -12.71
CA LYS A 37 8.83 -4.75 -11.57
C LYS A 37 9.51 -3.44 -11.89
N TYR A 38 8.82 -2.34 -11.66
CA TYR A 38 9.35 -1.00 -11.90
C TYR A 38 9.96 -0.44 -10.61
N PHE A 39 11.03 0.33 -10.77
CA PHE A 39 11.68 1.08 -9.72
C PHE A 39 11.82 2.53 -10.17
N ALA A 40 11.73 3.48 -9.24
CA ALA A 40 11.85 4.90 -9.52
C ALA A 40 12.55 5.63 -8.38
N PRO A 41 13.26 6.75 -8.66
CA PRO A 41 13.80 7.60 -7.60
C PRO A 41 12.69 8.09 -6.67
N ARG A 42 12.94 8.08 -5.36
CA ARG A 42 12.01 8.64 -4.37
C ARG A 42 11.86 10.14 -4.56
N ARG A 43 10.63 10.59 -4.72
CA ARG A 43 10.29 12.01 -4.82
C ARG A 43 10.17 12.63 -3.42
N LYS A 44 10.27 13.97 -3.34
CA LYS A 44 9.98 14.74 -2.12
C LYS A 44 8.57 14.42 -1.63
N GLY A 45 8.40 14.25 -0.32
CA GLY A 45 7.11 13.95 0.31
C GLY A 45 6.65 12.49 0.18
N ASN A 46 7.40 11.60 -0.47
CA ASN A 46 7.07 10.17 -0.50
C ASN A 46 7.25 9.56 0.89
N LYS A 47 6.14 9.13 1.50
CA LYS A 47 6.14 8.51 2.83
C LYS A 47 6.96 7.22 2.86
N TRP A 48 7.58 6.94 4.01
CA TRP A 48 8.32 5.72 4.26
C TRP A 48 7.47 4.73 5.05
N SER A 49 7.28 3.52 4.52
CA SER A 49 6.65 2.44 5.29
C SER A 49 7.58 1.95 6.40
N ALA A 50 7.02 1.42 7.50
CA ALA A 50 7.79 0.83 8.59
C ALA A 50 8.78 -0.22 8.07
N LYS A 51 8.33 -1.10 7.16
CA LYS A 51 9.16 -2.12 6.52
C LYS A 51 10.38 -1.53 5.80
N ASN A 52 10.19 -0.46 5.02
CA ASN A 52 11.31 0.15 4.29
C ASN A 52 12.27 0.88 5.24
N LYS A 53 11.79 1.43 6.37
CA LYS A 53 12.63 2.00 7.41
C LYS A 53 13.50 0.93 8.10
N GLU A 54 12.93 -0.24 8.40
CA GLU A 54 13.67 -1.38 8.97
C GLU A 54 14.76 -1.87 8.02
N ILE A 55 14.42 -2.02 6.74
CA ILE A 55 15.40 -2.44 5.71
C ILE A 55 16.54 -1.42 5.64
N ILE A 56 16.23 -0.13 5.53
CA ILE A 56 17.25 0.93 5.43
C ILE A 56 18.11 1.01 6.68
N ALA A 57 17.55 0.85 7.88
CA ALA A 57 18.31 0.84 9.12
C ALA A 57 19.37 -0.26 9.13
N ARG A 58 19.01 -1.46 8.66
CA ARG A 58 19.95 -2.57 8.48
C ARG A 58 21.02 -2.25 7.43
N LEU A 59 20.61 -1.76 6.26
CA LEU A 59 21.53 -1.44 5.15
C LEU A 59 22.53 -0.34 5.53
N ILE A 60 22.14 0.64 6.35
CA ILE A 60 23.05 1.66 6.89
C ILE A 60 24.07 1.01 7.81
N LYS A 61 23.62 0.12 8.73
CA LYS A 61 24.52 -0.60 9.65
C LYS A 61 25.53 -1.45 8.90
N ASP A 62 25.13 -2.01 7.75
CA ASP A 62 25.96 -2.85 6.90
C ASP A 62 26.81 -2.03 5.91
N ASN A 63 26.82 -0.67 6.01
CA ASN A 63 27.53 0.26 5.11
C ASN A 63 27.20 0.07 3.61
N ARG A 64 25.97 -0.36 3.29
CA ARG A 64 25.52 -0.64 1.92
C ARG A 64 24.83 0.54 1.24
N VAL A 65 24.40 1.55 2.03
CA VAL A 65 23.63 2.68 1.49
C VAL A 65 24.57 3.68 0.83
N GLU A 66 24.36 3.91 -0.46
CA GLU A 66 25.11 4.83 -1.26
C GLU A 66 24.84 6.30 -0.93
N LYS A 67 25.73 7.20 -1.33
CA LYS A 67 25.62 8.65 -1.07
C LYS A 67 24.26 9.22 -1.46
N ASN A 68 23.72 8.84 -2.63
CA ASN A 68 22.41 9.28 -3.07
C ASN A 68 21.26 8.75 -2.17
N GLY A 69 21.38 7.52 -1.69
CA GLY A 69 20.44 6.94 -0.73
C GLY A 69 20.42 7.73 0.58
N LEU A 70 21.60 8.04 1.13
CA LEU A 70 21.72 8.86 2.34
C LEU A 70 21.09 10.25 2.18
N LEU A 71 21.35 10.93 1.05
CA LEU A 71 20.76 12.24 0.74
C LEU A 71 19.23 12.19 0.67
N VAL A 72 18.66 11.12 0.11
CA VAL A 72 17.21 10.93 0.06
C VAL A 72 16.63 10.73 1.46
N ILE A 73 17.31 9.96 2.32
CA ILE A 73 16.89 9.74 3.71
C ILE A 73 16.91 11.06 4.50
N GLU A 74 18.00 11.82 4.41
CA GLU A 74 18.12 13.12 5.08
C GLU A 74 17.04 14.10 4.63
N ARG A 75 16.79 14.18 3.32
CA ARG A 75 15.71 15.00 2.76
C ARG A 75 14.35 14.58 3.32
N SER A 76 14.09 13.27 3.40
CA SER A 76 12.83 12.74 3.91
C SER A 76 12.63 13.01 5.39
N LYS A 77 13.70 13.06 6.19
CA LYS A 77 13.67 13.49 7.59
C LYS A 77 13.38 14.98 7.71
N LYS A 78 14.00 15.81 6.87
CA LYS A 78 13.80 17.27 6.85
C LYS A 78 12.39 17.68 6.41
N ASP A 79 11.79 16.97 5.44
CA ASP A 79 10.45 17.29 4.93
C ASP A 79 9.32 16.56 5.69
N GLY A 80 9.63 15.80 6.74
CA GLY A 80 8.68 15.06 7.58
C GLY A 80 8.10 13.80 6.94
N SER A 81 8.46 13.46 5.70
CA SER A 81 7.95 12.25 5.03
C SER A 81 8.52 10.97 5.61
N TRP A 82 9.65 11.05 6.31
CA TRP A 82 10.22 9.94 7.07
C TRP A 82 9.34 9.57 8.27
N ASP A 83 8.89 10.57 9.06
CA ASP A 83 8.14 10.36 10.31
C ASP A 83 6.63 10.42 10.10
N SER A 84 6.18 10.70 8.87
CA SER A 84 4.77 10.66 8.57
C SER A 84 4.25 9.26 8.90
N ASN A 85 3.41 9.21 9.95
CA ASN A 85 2.68 8.01 10.29
C ASN A 85 1.95 7.54 9.04
N ASP A 86 1.87 6.23 8.89
CA ASP A 86 1.03 5.64 7.86
C ASP A 86 -0.42 5.97 8.23
N ASP A 87 -0.93 7.14 7.80
CA ASP A 87 -2.33 7.56 8.02
C ASP A 87 -3.31 6.49 7.50
N ASN A 88 -2.78 5.53 6.74
CA ASN A 88 -3.47 4.37 6.21
C ASN A 88 -3.46 3.16 7.14
N ILE A 89 -2.88 3.25 8.34
CA ILE A 89 -3.08 2.20 9.34
C ILE A 89 -4.56 2.19 9.71
N ILE A 90 -5.23 1.10 9.36
CA ILE A 90 -6.61 0.87 9.75
C ILE A 90 -6.59 0.25 11.14
N THR A 91 -6.83 1.10 12.14
CA THR A 91 -6.98 0.70 13.55
C THR A 91 -8.34 0.05 13.77
N GLU A 92 -8.54 -0.57 14.92
CA GLU A 92 -9.83 -1.18 15.28
C GLU A 92 -10.95 -0.13 15.33
N GLU A 93 -10.68 1.08 15.82
CA GLU A 93 -11.65 2.19 15.82
C GLU A 93 -12.06 2.57 14.40
N LYS A 94 -11.13 2.62 13.45
CA LYS A 94 -11.42 2.87 12.03
C LYS A 94 -12.29 1.76 11.43
N TYR A 95 -12.09 0.51 11.81
CA TYR A 95 -12.98 -0.58 11.39
C TYR A 95 -14.40 -0.36 11.91
N GLN A 96 -14.55 -0.11 13.20
CA GLN A 96 -15.85 0.13 13.83
C GLN A 96 -16.54 1.35 13.24
N MET A 97 -15.78 2.43 13.00
CA MET A 97 -16.31 3.65 12.36
C MET A 97 -16.80 3.36 10.93
N PHE A 98 -16.04 2.63 10.12
CA PHE A 98 -16.49 2.26 8.77
C PHE A 98 -17.73 1.36 8.84
N GLU A 99 -17.76 0.39 9.74
CA GLU A 99 -18.90 -0.51 9.93
C GLU A 99 -20.16 0.27 10.34
N SER A 100 -20.05 1.27 11.20
CA SER A 100 -21.17 2.15 11.56
C SER A 100 -21.70 2.95 10.37
N LYS A 101 -20.83 3.37 9.43
CA LYS A 101 -21.25 4.10 8.23
C LYS A 101 -22.05 3.26 7.23
N ILE A 102 -21.81 1.95 7.20
CA ILE A 102 -22.53 1.02 6.31
C ILE A 102 -23.71 0.32 7.01
N ALA A 103 -23.89 0.51 8.32
CA ALA A 103 -24.86 -0.23 9.14
C ALA A 103 -26.32 -0.07 8.67
N ASN A 104 -26.67 1.09 8.11
CA ASN A 104 -28.01 1.35 7.58
C ASN A 104 -28.33 0.52 6.33
N ASN A 105 -27.30 0.00 5.65
CA ASN A 105 -27.47 -0.91 4.52
C ASN A 105 -27.21 -2.34 5.01
N LYS A 106 -28.32 -3.06 5.30
CA LYS A 106 -28.26 -4.41 5.89
C LYS A 106 -27.48 -5.41 5.05
N GLU A 107 -27.64 -5.36 3.72
CA GLU A 107 -26.98 -6.27 2.80
C GLU A 107 -25.48 -5.99 2.73
N ALA A 108 -25.08 -4.74 2.54
CA ALA A 108 -23.68 -4.32 2.55
C ALA A 108 -22.98 -4.68 3.87
N ALA A 109 -23.63 -4.42 5.02
CA ALA A 109 -23.08 -4.75 6.32
C ALA A 109 -22.92 -6.26 6.54
N ALA A 110 -23.89 -7.07 6.10
CA ALA A 110 -23.83 -8.53 6.21
C ALA A 110 -22.70 -9.09 5.33
N ASN A 111 -22.56 -8.61 4.10
CA ASN A 111 -21.49 -9.04 3.19
C ASN A 111 -20.11 -8.61 3.70
N TYR A 112 -19.97 -7.39 4.21
CA TYR A 112 -18.72 -6.90 4.81
C TYR A 112 -18.25 -7.78 5.97
N ARG A 113 -19.14 -8.17 6.89
CA ARG A 113 -18.79 -9.01 8.06
C ARG A 113 -18.32 -10.40 7.66
N LYS A 114 -18.85 -10.96 6.56
CA LYS A 114 -18.44 -12.27 6.02
C LYS A 114 -17.08 -12.24 5.31
N MET A 115 -16.60 -11.06 4.93
CA MET A 115 -15.34 -10.95 4.21
C MET A 115 -14.12 -11.19 5.11
N PRO A 116 -13.02 -11.76 4.56
CA PRO A 116 -11.75 -11.87 5.28
C PRO A 116 -11.25 -10.52 5.80
N LYS A 117 -10.54 -10.51 6.93
CA LYS A 117 -9.99 -9.29 7.57
C LYS A 117 -9.17 -8.43 6.59
N SER A 118 -8.41 -9.06 5.69
CA SER A 118 -7.62 -8.36 4.66
C SER A 118 -8.49 -7.56 3.68
N ILE A 119 -9.64 -8.09 3.28
CA ILE A 119 -10.59 -7.41 2.39
C ILE A 119 -11.33 -6.31 3.15
N ARG A 120 -11.77 -6.57 4.37
CA ARG A 120 -12.37 -5.53 5.23
C ARG A 120 -11.44 -4.35 5.44
N ARG A 121 -10.13 -4.63 5.63
CA ARG A 121 -9.10 -3.59 5.70
C ARG A 121 -9.01 -2.75 4.43
N GLN A 122 -9.14 -3.36 3.25
CA GLN A 122 -9.13 -2.62 1.99
C GLN A 122 -10.33 -1.66 1.89
N PHE A 123 -11.54 -2.11 2.21
CA PHE A 123 -12.73 -1.25 2.23
C PHE A 123 -12.57 -0.06 3.17
N ALA A 124 -12.19 -0.30 4.43
CA ALA A 124 -11.95 0.76 5.40
C ALA A 124 -10.84 1.71 4.94
N GLY A 125 -9.74 1.18 4.39
CA GLY A 125 -8.64 1.98 3.83
C GLY A 125 -9.10 2.93 2.74
N LEU A 126 -9.87 2.44 1.77
CA LEU A 126 -10.42 3.24 0.68
C LEU A 126 -11.39 4.33 1.17
N TYR A 127 -12.14 4.06 2.23
CA TYR A 127 -13.04 5.06 2.83
C TYR A 127 -12.26 6.20 3.51
N PHE A 128 -11.17 5.88 4.23
CA PHE A 128 -10.38 6.88 4.96
C PHE A 128 -9.31 7.57 4.11
N GLU A 129 -9.00 7.08 2.91
CA GLU A 129 -8.01 7.67 2.00
C GLU A 129 -8.33 9.14 1.63
N PRO A 130 -9.57 9.53 1.25
CA PRO A 130 -9.88 10.90 0.91
C PRO A 130 -9.85 11.82 2.12
N LYS A 131 -9.12 12.95 2.01
CA LYS A 131 -9.04 13.96 3.07
C LYS A 131 -10.31 14.82 3.17
N LYS A 132 -10.96 15.12 2.01
CA LYS A 132 -12.18 15.93 1.93
C LYS A 132 -13.42 15.07 2.22
N GLU A 133 -14.31 15.58 3.08
CA GLU A 133 -15.52 14.87 3.49
C GLU A 133 -16.45 14.56 2.32
N ASP A 134 -16.68 15.51 1.41
CA ASP A 134 -17.52 15.27 0.22
C ASP A 134 -16.98 14.12 -0.65
N THR A 135 -15.65 14.04 -0.81
CA THR A 135 -15.03 12.95 -1.56
C THR A 135 -15.17 11.63 -0.82
N ARG A 136 -15.09 11.66 0.52
CA ARG A 136 -15.29 10.49 1.36
C ARG A 136 -16.72 9.97 1.30
N ASN A 137 -17.69 10.87 1.29
CA ASN A 137 -19.11 10.52 1.16
C ASN A 137 -19.42 9.90 -0.22
N LYS A 138 -18.90 10.46 -1.30
CA LYS A 138 -19.00 9.84 -2.64
C LYS A 138 -18.37 8.45 -2.67
N ARG A 139 -17.19 8.29 -2.09
CA ARG A 139 -16.50 7.01 -1.97
C ARG A 139 -17.31 6.01 -1.16
N LEU A 140 -17.98 6.44 -0.08
CA LEU A 140 -18.84 5.57 0.74
C LEU A 140 -19.95 4.94 -0.10
N LEU A 141 -20.63 5.70 -0.94
CA LEU A 141 -21.69 5.19 -1.81
C LEU A 141 -21.16 4.13 -2.80
N GLU A 142 -19.99 4.40 -3.40
CA GLU A 142 -19.33 3.41 -4.28
C GLU A 142 -18.97 2.11 -3.54
N LEU A 143 -18.50 2.23 -2.29
CA LEU A 143 -18.13 1.06 -1.48
C LEU A 143 -19.36 0.27 -1.03
N ILE A 144 -20.47 0.94 -0.75
CA ILE A 144 -21.76 0.29 -0.42
C ILE A 144 -22.24 -0.52 -1.64
N ASP A 145 -22.26 0.05 -2.85
CA ASP A 145 -22.63 -0.68 -4.07
C ASP A 145 -21.78 -1.93 -4.29
N LEU A 146 -20.47 -1.82 -4.08
CA LEU A 146 -19.57 -2.99 -4.18
C LEU A 146 -19.91 -4.07 -3.13
N LEU A 147 -20.23 -3.65 -1.90
CA LEU A 147 -20.57 -4.55 -0.82
C LEU A 147 -21.91 -5.25 -1.05
N GLU A 148 -22.94 -4.53 -1.52
CA GLU A 148 -24.23 -5.11 -1.91
C GLU A 148 -24.05 -6.20 -2.97
N ARG A 149 -23.23 -5.93 -3.97
CA ARG A 149 -22.92 -6.88 -5.06
C ARG A 149 -21.91 -7.95 -4.66
N ASN A 150 -21.45 -7.95 -3.40
CA ASN A 150 -20.41 -8.84 -2.88
C ASN A 150 -19.11 -8.87 -3.73
N VAL A 151 -18.73 -7.72 -4.31
CA VAL A 151 -17.54 -7.53 -5.14
C VAL A 151 -16.41 -6.95 -4.31
N LYS A 152 -15.21 -7.53 -4.39
CA LYS A 152 -14.04 -7.01 -3.69
C LYS A 152 -13.49 -5.74 -4.37
N PRO A 153 -12.87 -4.79 -3.63
CA PRO A 153 -12.41 -3.53 -4.20
C PRO A 153 -11.47 -3.67 -5.40
N MET A 154 -10.58 -4.66 -5.37
CA MET A 154 -9.62 -4.89 -6.46
C MET A 154 -10.24 -5.55 -7.69
N GLU A 155 -11.35 -6.27 -7.56
CA GLU A 155 -12.05 -6.91 -8.67
C GLU A 155 -12.72 -5.90 -9.59
N LYS A 156 -13.05 -4.70 -9.09
CA LYS A 156 -13.54 -3.57 -9.93
C LYS A 156 -12.58 -3.24 -11.07
N TYR A 157 -11.29 -3.44 -10.87
CA TYR A 157 -10.23 -3.10 -11.84
C TYR A 157 -9.72 -4.30 -12.64
N SER A 158 -10.20 -5.51 -12.35
CA SER A 158 -9.75 -6.75 -12.99
C SER A 158 -10.49 -7.09 -14.28
N LYS A 159 -11.57 -6.37 -14.60
CA LYS A 159 -12.34 -6.56 -15.85
C LYS A 159 -11.92 -5.49 -16.86
N LYS A 160 -10.82 -5.75 -17.56
CA LYS A 160 -10.57 -5.28 -18.93
C LYS A 160 -9.76 -6.34 -19.65
#